data_93c117f2f4ec0efbbd645203d266dd23
#
_entry.id   93c117f2f4ec0efbbd645203d266dd23
#
_cell.length_a   1.000
_cell.length_b   1.000
_cell.length_c   1.000
_cell.angle_alpha   90.00
_cell.angle_beta   90.00
_cell.angle_gamma   90.00
#
_symmetry.space_group_name_H-M   'P 1'
#
loop_
_entity.id
_entity.type
_entity.pdbx_description
1 polymer ?
#
loop_
_entity_poly.entity_id
_entity_poly.type
_entity_poly.pdbx_seq_one_letter_code
_entity_poly.pdbx_strand_id
1 'polypeptide(L)'
;MSFVEEFKRLQLKQPRIALQFSQSENSDYTNYAFKNKNCYLVFGGHYNEDGLYGQYTYATKDCVDCDTTEKGELAYECTYCSNIYNCNYLFNCHTCSDCEYGFDLINCKNCFLCAGLRNNEYHIQNKPVPKEKYRMEVEKLKKAHSSDELSVELEKVRIAVPHIAFVQKNCEHSVGSYIQNCKNCFYCFNMTSCEDCSYLKRANEVKDSIDCDNIGYDPSELLYESIGINGGTNFNFCFACWHSSDLEYCELVFNSHHCFGCISRNHAEYEILNIKYEKEDWFKRVAEIKQELRQPNLYGKWLLPSTYPYEDTIAPLYF
;
A
#
# COMPACT_ATOMS: atom_id res chain seq x y z
N MET A 1 -10.11 -22.87 30.09
CA MET A 1 -9.13 -22.38 29.10
C MET A 1 -9.42 -20.90 28.89
N SER A 2 -8.42 -20.04 28.88
CA SER A 2 -8.65 -18.62 28.64
C SER A 2 -9.01 -18.36 27.18
N PHE A 3 -9.66 -17.22 26.90
CA PHE A 3 -9.94 -16.81 25.51
C PHE A 3 -8.67 -16.81 24.64
N VAL A 4 -7.56 -16.32 25.15
CA VAL A 4 -6.28 -16.25 24.41
C VAL A 4 -5.75 -17.63 24.04
N GLU A 5 -5.85 -18.61 24.93
CA GLU A 5 -5.42 -19.98 24.64
C GLU A 5 -6.31 -20.65 23.59
N GLU A 6 -7.62 -20.46 23.69
CA GLU A 6 -8.58 -20.99 22.71
C GLU A 6 -8.40 -20.32 21.35
N PHE A 7 -8.17 -19.01 21.31
CA PHE A 7 -7.91 -18.26 20.08
C PHE A 7 -6.64 -18.75 19.39
N LYS A 8 -5.52 -18.88 20.13
CA LYS A 8 -4.29 -19.44 19.58
C LYS A 8 -4.44 -20.86 19.03
N ARG A 9 -5.20 -21.69 19.75
CA ARG A 9 -5.50 -23.05 19.28
C ARG A 9 -6.37 -23.04 18.01
N LEU A 10 -7.33 -22.13 17.92
CA LEU A 10 -8.15 -21.96 16.72
C LEU A 10 -7.26 -21.49 15.55
N GLN A 11 -6.40 -20.53 15.79
CA GLN A 11 -5.47 -19.98 14.80
C GLN A 11 -4.58 -21.06 14.16
N LEU A 12 -4.08 -22.01 14.96
CA LEU A 12 -3.27 -23.14 14.48
C LEU A 12 -4.07 -24.22 13.74
N LYS A 13 -5.40 -24.26 13.92
CA LYS A 13 -6.28 -25.26 13.29
C LYS A 13 -6.90 -24.80 11.98
N GLN A 14 -7.08 -23.51 11.82
CA GLN A 14 -7.75 -22.97 10.65
C GLN A 14 -6.81 -22.84 9.46
N PRO A 15 -7.26 -23.19 8.26
CA PRO A 15 -6.46 -22.96 7.06
C PRO A 15 -6.29 -21.45 6.84
N ARG A 16 -5.14 -21.05 6.39
CA ARG A 16 -4.81 -19.68 6.02
C ARG A 16 -4.48 -19.59 4.55
N ILE A 17 -4.83 -18.47 3.96
CA ILE A 17 -4.47 -18.16 2.59
C ILE A 17 -3.00 -17.71 2.60
N ALA A 18 -2.15 -18.41 1.86
CA ALA A 18 -0.74 -18.04 1.73
C ALA A 18 -0.56 -16.76 0.90
N LEU A 19 -1.34 -16.64 -0.18
CA LEU A 19 -1.31 -15.50 -1.09
C LEU A 19 -2.73 -15.13 -1.48
N GLN A 20 -3.06 -13.85 -1.45
CA GLN A 20 -4.35 -13.32 -1.90
C GLN A 20 -4.21 -12.75 -3.31
N PHE A 21 -4.71 -13.45 -4.29
CA PHE A 21 -4.80 -12.97 -5.66
C PHE A 21 -6.02 -13.56 -6.37
N SER A 22 -6.54 -12.85 -7.35
CA SER A 22 -7.65 -13.35 -8.14
C SER A 22 -7.63 -12.84 -9.58
N GLN A 23 -8.25 -13.59 -10.48
CA GLN A 23 -8.39 -13.26 -11.90
C GLN A 23 -7.04 -12.92 -12.57
N SER A 24 -5.95 -13.49 -12.08
CA SER A 24 -4.60 -13.29 -12.61
C SER A 24 -4.18 -14.51 -13.44
N GLU A 25 -3.43 -14.26 -14.51
CA GLU A 25 -2.94 -15.27 -15.45
C GLU A 25 -1.42 -15.31 -15.41
N ASN A 26 -0.82 -16.49 -15.30
CA ASN A 26 0.62 -16.70 -15.33
C ASN A 26 1.38 -15.71 -14.41
N SER A 27 0.89 -15.58 -13.17
CA SER A 27 1.44 -14.58 -12.22
C SER A 27 1.77 -15.25 -10.90
N ASP A 28 3.06 -15.50 -10.68
CA ASP A 28 3.57 -16.24 -9.53
C ASP A 28 4.00 -15.30 -8.40
N TYR A 29 3.84 -15.77 -7.16
CA TYR A 29 4.21 -15.06 -5.94
C TYR A 29 3.65 -13.65 -5.84
N THR A 30 2.47 -13.41 -6.43
CA THR A 30 1.74 -12.14 -6.29
C THR A 30 0.84 -12.20 -5.05
N ASN A 31 0.73 -11.08 -4.33
CA ASN A 31 -0.12 -11.00 -3.14
C ASN A 31 -0.88 -9.66 -3.08
N TYR A 32 -2.12 -9.67 -2.59
CA TYR A 32 -3.04 -8.54 -2.71
C TYR A 32 -3.14 -8.03 -4.15
N ALA A 33 -3.24 -8.95 -5.10
CA ALA A 33 -3.05 -8.68 -6.51
C ALA A 33 -4.22 -9.20 -7.34
N PHE A 34 -4.76 -8.37 -8.26
CA PHE A 34 -5.94 -8.71 -9.04
C PHE A 34 -5.72 -8.39 -10.52
N LYS A 35 -6.19 -9.31 -11.40
CA LYS A 35 -6.18 -9.11 -12.86
C LYS A 35 -4.79 -8.75 -13.40
N ASN A 36 -3.77 -9.42 -12.90
CA ASN A 36 -2.41 -9.31 -13.42
C ASN A 36 -2.13 -10.42 -14.43
N LYS A 37 -1.28 -10.15 -15.41
CA LYS A 37 -0.86 -11.12 -16.42
C LYS A 37 0.66 -11.13 -16.55
N ASN A 38 1.25 -12.33 -16.55
CA ASN A 38 2.69 -12.54 -16.65
C ASN A 38 3.49 -11.75 -15.60
N CYS A 39 3.00 -11.67 -14.37
CA CYS A 39 3.66 -10.91 -13.32
C CYS A 39 4.38 -11.83 -12.33
N TYR A 40 5.49 -11.35 -11.77
CA TYR A 40 6.28 -12.09 -10.80
C TYR A 40 6.65 -11.19 -9.62
N LEU A 41 6.36 -11.64 -8.38
CA LEU A 41 6.62 -10.89 -7.16
C LEU A 41 6.01 -9.47 -7.18
N VAL A 42 4.71 -9.38 -7.51
CA VAL A 42 3.96 -8.12 -7.48
C VAL A 42 3.03 -8.10 -6.27
N PHE A 43 3.18 -7.10 -5.41
CA PHE A 43 2.43 -6.94 -4.16
C PHE A 43 1.52 -5.70 -4.23
N GLY A 44 0.22 -5.88 -3.91
CA GLY A 44 -0.74 -4.78 -3.98
C GLY A 44 -0.97 -4.24 -5.39
N GLY A 45 -0.67 -5.04 -6.42
CA GLY A 45 -0.72 -4.62 -7.81
C GLY A 45 -1.97 -5.09 -8.55
N HIS A 46 -2.56 -4.21 -9.37
CA HIS A 46 -3.78 -4.51 -10.10
C HIS A 46 -3.68 -4.13 -11.57
N TYR A 47 -4.23 -4.98 -12.44
CA TYR A 47 -4.29 -4.75 -13.90
C TYR A 47 -2.92 -4.58 -14.57
N ASN A 48 -1.89 -5.24 -14.05
CA ASN A 48 -0.54 -5.16 -14.61
C ASN A 48 -0.31 -6.28 -15.66
N GLU A 49 0.50 -5.97 -16.66
CA GLU A 49 0.97 -6.92 -17.68
C GLU A 49 2.51 -6.88 -17.73
N ASP A 50 3.12 -8.07 -17.77
CA ASP A 50 4.58 -8.24 -17.89
C ASP A 50 5.37 -7.44 -16.81
N GLY A 51 4.88 -7.49 -15.55
CA GLY A 51 5.44 -6.76 -14.42
C GLY A 51 6.30 -7.64 -13.50
N LEU A 52 7.48 -7.17 -13.12
CA LEU A 52 8.39 -7.87 -12.21
C LEU A 52 8.73 -7.00 -10.98
N TYR A 53 8.72 -7.61 -9.79
CA TYR A 53 9.15 -6.97 -8.55
C TYR A 53 8.42 -5.66 -8.23
N GLY A 54 7.11 -5.59 -8.54
CA GLY A 54 6.30 -4.39 -8.37
C GLY A 54 5.63 -4.32 -7.00
N GLN A 55 5.53 -3.11 -6.45
CA GLN A 55 4.74 -2.86 -5.25
C GLN A 55 3.72 -1.73 -5.50
N TYR A 56 2.43 -1.98 -5.21
CA TYR A 56 1.35 -1.01 -5.40
C TYR A 56 1.30 -0.38 -6.80
N THR A 57 1.48 -1.22 -7.82
CA THR A 57 1.43 -0.82 -9.21
C THR A 57 0.01 -0.99 -9.77
N TYR A 58 -0.46 -0.04 -10.57
CA TYR A 58 -1.79 -0.06 -11.15
C TYR A 58 -1.78 0.19 -12.65
N ALA A 59 -2.33 -0.75 -13.42
CA ALA A 59 -2.43 -0.68 -14.87
C ALA A 59 -1.09 -0.37 -15.54
N THR A 60 -0.04 -1.07 -15.11
CA THR A 60 1.32 -0.94 -15.67
C THR A 60 1.62 -2.04 -16.68
N LYS A 61 2.53 -1.77 -17.60
CA LYS A 61 2.99 -2.73 -18.58
C LYS A 61 4.51 -2.67 -18.77
N ASP A 62 5.15 -3.83 -18.88
CA ASP A 62 6.61 -3.93 -19.04
C ASP A 62 7.36 -3.10 -17.96
N CYS A 63 6.95 -3.22 -16.70
CA CYS A 63 7.53 -2.47 -15.59
C CYS A 63 8.28 -3.38 -14.63
N VAL A 64 9.48 -2.95 -14.21
CA VAL A 64 10.35 -3.71 -13.31
C VAL A 64 10.80 -2.81 -12.16
N ASP A 65 10.81 -3.34 -10.93
CA ASP A 65 11.23 -2.63 -9.71
C ASP A 65 10.49 -1.29 -9.50
N CYS A 66 9.18 -1.26 -9.79
CA CYS A 66 8.38 -0.05 -9.64
C CYS A 66 7.53 -0.09 -8.36
N ASP A 67 7.48 1.04 -7.63
CA ASP A 67 6.64 1.22 -6.44
C ASP A 67 5.64 2.37 -6.63
N THR A 68 4.40 2.16 -6.20
CA THR A 68 3.34 3.19 -6.25
C THR A 68 3.28 3.89 -7.62
N THR A 69 3.27 3.07 -8.68
CA THR A 69 3.28 3.56 -10.07
C THR A 69 1.98 3.22 -10.76
N GLU A 70 1.35 4.23 -11.37
CA GLU A 70 0.08 4.11 -12.07
C GLU A 70 0.23 4.39 -13.57
N LYS A 71 -0.29 3.51 -14.42
CA LYS A 71 -0.26 3.66 -15.89
C LYS A 71 1.16 3.93 -16.43
N GLY A 72 2.12 3.16 -15.93
CA GLY A 72 3.49 3.14 -16.45
C GLY A 72 3.64 2.11 -17.56
N GLU A 73 4.42 2.43 -18.58
CA GLU A 73 4.81 1.49 -19.64
C GLU A 73 6.31 1.62 -19.89
N LEU A 74 7.01 0.49 -20.01
CA LEU A 74 8.47 0.43 -20.19
C LEU A 74 9.20 1.22 -19.08
N ALA A 75 8.93 0.89 -17.82
CA ALA A 75 9.50 1.61 -16.69
C ALA A 75 10.39 0.71 -15.82
N TYR A 76 11.51 1.25 -15.37
CA TYR A 76 12.43 0.59 -14.46
C TYR A 76 12.80 1.50 -13.28
N GLU A 77 12.72 0.97 -12.06
CA GLU A 77 13.00 1.73 -10.82
C GLU A 77 12.27 3.08 -10.74
N CYS A 78 10.94 3.05 -10.96
CA CYS A 78 10.11 4.24 -10.87
C CYS A 78 9.21 4.20 -9.64
N THR A 79 9.26 5.25 -8.80
CA THR A 79 8.52 5.33 -7.54
C THR A 79 7.65 6.59 -7.48
N TYR A 80 6.40 6.46 -7.01
CA TYR A 80 5.41 7.53 -6.99
C TYR A 80 5.18 8.20 -8.35
N CYS A 81 5.10 7.40 -9.41
CA CYS A 81 4.97 7.90 -10.77
C CYS A 81 3.59 7.61 -11.37
N SER A 82 3.15 8.46 -12.29
CA SER A 82 1.91 8.20 -13.03
C SER A 82 1.97 8.68 -14.48
N ASN A 83 1.31 7.90 -15.38
CA ASN A 83 1.25 8.18 -16.81
C ASN A 83 2.67 8.38 -17.40
N ILE A 84 3.55 7.42 -17.18
CA ILE A 84 4.94 7.47 -17.67
C ILE A 84 5.17 6.45 -18.79
N TYR A 85 6.02 6.79 -19.74
CA TYR A 85 6.39 5.94 -20.86
C TYR A 85 7.90 5.97 -21.11
N ASN A 86 8.52 4.81 -21.20
CA ASN A 86 9.96 4.65 -21.44
C ASN A 86 10.81 5.48 -20.48
N CYS A 87 10.62 5.23 -19.19
CA CYS A 87 11.22 6.00 -18.11
C CYS A 87 11.96 5.11 -17.11
N ASN A 88 13.15 5.55 -16.69
CA ASN A 88 13.96 4.81 -15.72
C ASN A 88 14.45 5.72 -14.59
N TYR A 89 14.52 5.21 -13.37
CA TYR A 89 15.03 5.91 -12.19
C TYR A 89 14.30 7.24 -11.92
N LEU A 90 12.96 7.18 -11.92
CA LEU A 90 12.14 8.35 -11.63
C LEU A 90 11.52 8.30 -10.24
N PHE A 91 11.50 9.44 -9.56
CA PHE A 91 10.78 9.61 -8.31
C PHE A 91 9.83 10.80 -8.37
N ASN A 92 8.54 10.57 -8.01
CA ASN A 92 7.49 11.59 -8.00
C ASN A 92 7.31 12.30 -9.36
N CYS A 93 7.25 11.52 -10.44
CA CYS A 93 7.16 12.05 -11.79
C CYS A 93 5.82 11.71 -12.45
N HIS A 94 5.21 12.69 -13.12
CA HIS A 94 3.87 12.55 -13.67
C HIS A 94 3.81 13.03 -15.11
N THR A 95 3.14 12.24 -15.97
CA THR A 95 2.97 12.55 -17.40
C THR A 95 4.33 12.79 -18.10
N CYS A 96 5.26 11.88 -17.90
CA CYS A 96 6.61 11.98 -18.45
C CYS A 96 6.89 10.90 -19.50
N SER A 97 7.73 11.21 -20.49
CA SER A 97 8.19 10.23 -21.47
C SER A 97 9.67 10.40 -21.79
N ASP A 98 10.33 9.27 -22.07
CA ASP A 98 11.75 9.25 -22.43
C ASP A 98 12.63 10.01 -21.42
N CYS A 99 12.34 9.88 -20.12
CA CYS A 99 13.07 10.52 -19.04
C CYS A 99 13.84 9.50 -18.21
N GLU A 100 15.05 9.86 -17.79
CA GLU A 100 15.88 9.01 -16.95
C GLU A 100 16.56 9.83 -15.85
N TYR A 101 16.67 9.24 -14.66
CA TYR A 101 17.21 9.91 -13.48
C TYR A 101 16.48 11.24 -13.21
N GLY A 102 15.21 11.15 -12.87
CA GLY A 102 14.34 12.30 -12.69
C GLY A 102 13.69 12.37 -11.32
N PHE A 103 13.60 13.57 -10.76
CA PHE A 103 12.94 13.84 -9.50
C PHE A 103 11.91 14.96 -9.65
N ASP A 104 10.65 14.71 -9.25
CA ASP A 104 9.58 15.71 -9.27
C ASP A 104 9.41 16.40 -10.64
N LEU A 105 9.28 15.60 -11.70
CA LEU A 105 9.04 16.07 -13.06
C LEU A 105 7.56 15.99 -13.41
N ILE A 106 7.01 17.05 -14.00
CA ILE A 106 5.62 17.04 -14.49
C ILE A 106 5.58 17.47 -15.96
N ASN A 107 4.94 16.64 -16.79
CA ASN A 107 4.76 16.87 -18.21
C ASN A 107 6.11 17.14 -18.91
N CYS A 108 7.10 16.30 -18.63
CA CYS A 108 8.45 16.42 -19.18
C CYS A 108 8.76 15.31 -20.19
N LYS A 109 9.59 15.65 -21.18
CA LYS A 109 10.00 14.70 -22.21
C LYS A 109 11.48 14.83 -22.52
N ASN A 110 12.16 13.68 -22.73
CA ASN A 110 13.59 13.71 -23.00
C ASN A 110 14.38 14.54 -21.96
N CYS A 111 14.23 14.20 -20.69
CA CYS A 111 14.96 14.83 -19.59
C CYS A 111 15.87 13.81 -18.90
N PHE A 112 17.13 14.19 -18.68
CA PHE A 112 18.16 13.34 -18.09
C PHE A 112 18.85 14.05 -16.93
N LEU A 113 18.93 13.42 -15.74
CA LEU A 113 19.49 14.03 -14.52
C LEU A 113 18.77 15.35 -14.16
N CYS A 114 17.44 15.36 -14.13
CA CYS A 114 16.66 16.57 -13.93
C CYS A 114 15.78 16.51 -12.69
N ALA A 115 15.56 17.66 -12.04
CA ALA A 115 14.72 17.76 -10.86
C ALA A 115 13.86 19.04 -10.88
N GLY A 116 12.60 18.92 -10.43
CA GLY A 116 11.71 20.06 -10.25
C GLY A 116 11.22 20.72 -11.54
N LEU A 117 11.33 20.09 -12.70
CA LEU A 117 10.93 20.67 -13.98
C LEU A 117 9.45 20.45 -14.29
N ARG A 118 8.85 21.41 -14.99
CA ARG A 118 7.46 21.41 -15.44
C ARG A 118 7.37 21.82 -16.90
N ASN A 119 6.71 21.00 -17.75
CA ASN A 119 6.48 21.30 -19.17
C ASN A 119 7.79 21.54 -19.95
N ASN A 120 8.82 20.72 -19.73
CA ASN A 120 10.13 20.89 -20.36
C ASN A 120 10.49 19.69 -21.25
N GLU A 121 11.23 19.97 -22.31
CA GLU A 121 11.80 18.97 -23.20
C GLU A 121 13.31 19.20 -23.41
N TYR A 122 14.05 18.10 -23.64
CA TYR A 122 15.48 18.12 -23.97
C TYR A 122 16.34 18.86 -22.94
N HIS A 123 16.23 18.44 -21.67
CA HIS A 123 17.07 18.99 -20.59
C HIS A 123 18.06 17.94 -20.07
N ILE A 124 19.26 18.37 -19.75
CA ILE A 124 20.28 17.60 -19.02
C ILE A 124 20.73 18.43 -17.82
N GLN A 125 20.69 17.86 -16.60
CA GLN A 125 21.03 18.59 -15.37
C GLN A 125 20.31 19.95 -15.25
N ASN A 126 19.02 19.96 -15.55
CA ASN A 126 18.15 21.16 -15.58
C ASN A 126 18.55 22.24 -16.62
N LYS A 127 19.44 21.94 -17.55
CA LYS A 127 19.84 22.86 -18.59
C LYS A 127 19.28 22.43 -19.96
N PRO A 128 18.71 23.34 -20.74
CA PRO A 128 18.23 23.01 -22.09
C PRO A 128 19.38 22.63 -23.02
N VAL A 129 19.19 21.60 -23.81
CA VAL A 129 20.14 21.10 -24.80
C VAL A 129 19.43 21.05 -26.17
N PRO A 130 20.10 21.44 -27.27
CA PRO A 130 19.54 21.29 -28.61
C PRO A 130 19.10 19.83 -28.87
N LYS A 131 17.92 19.64 -29.44
CA LYS A 131 17.32 18.32 -29.71
C LYS A 131 18.30 17.39 -30.43
N GLU A 132 19.02 17.92 -31.42
CA GLU A 132 19.96 17.18 -32.27
C GLU A 132 21.17 16.66 -31.46
N LYS A 133 21.50 17.31 -30.35
CA LYS A 133 22.65 16.95 -29.50
C LYS A 133 22.26 16.12 -28.29
N TYR A 134 21.01 16.17 -27.89
CA TYR A 134 20.52 15.56 -26.63
C TYR A 134 20.95 14.09 -26.49
N ARG A 135 20.62 13.27 -27.46
CA ARG A 135 20.92 11.82 -27.40
C ARG A 135 22.43 11.56 -27.31
N MET A 136 23.24 12.30 -28.06
CA MET A 136 24.69 12.14 -28.02
C MET A 136 25.28 12.50 -26.66
N GLU A 137 24.81 13.60 -26.05
CA GLU A 137 25.27 14.02 -24.71
C GLU A 137 24.81 13.05 -23.61
N VAL A 138 23.60 12.54 -23.66
CA VAL A 138 23.13 11.51 -22.73
C VAL A 138 23.98 10.24 -22.85
N GLU A 139 24.21 9.73 -24.07
CA GLU A 139 25.02 8.53 -24.27
C GLU A 139 26.48 8.72 -23.80
N LYS A 140 27.03 9.91 -23.96
CA LYS A 140 28.34 10.25 -23.43
C LYS A 140 28.40 10.20 -21.91
N LEU A 141 27.37 10.74 -21.23
CA LEU A 141 27.28 10.69 -19.78
C LEU A 141 27.12 9.25 -19.27
N LYS A 142 26.24 8.44 -19.89
CA LYS A 142 26.04 7.04 -19.54
C LYS A 142 27.30 6.18 -19.73
N LYS A 143 28.15 6.49 -20.71
CA LYS A 143 29.42 5.80 -20.90
C LYS A 143 30.50 6.22 -19.93
N ALA A 144 30.42 7.44 -19.41
CA ALA A 144 31.40 7.99 -18.49
C ALA A 144 31.12 7.66 -17.01
N HIS A 145 29.90 7.29 -16.67
CA HIS A 145 29.47 7.08 -15.28
C HIS A 145 28.70 5.78 -15.13
N SER A 146 28.85 5.13 -13.99
CA SER A 146 28.00 4.03 -13.55
C SER A 146 26.60 4.53 -13.14
N SER A 147 25.64 3.61 -12.97
CA SER A 147 24.30 3.92 -12.47
C SER A 147 24.33 4.63 -11.11
N ASP A 148 25.19 4.15 -10.19
CA ASP A 148 25.35 4.74 -8.86
C ASP A 148 25.90 6.16 -8.93
N GLU A 149 26.88 6.41 -9.79
CA GLU A 149 27.43 7.75 -10.01
C GLU A 149 26.40 8.71 -10.60
N LEU A 150 25.56 8.24 -11.55
CA LEU A 150 24.45 9.02 -12.09
C LEU A 150 23.40 9.34 -11.03
N SER A 151 23.12 8.42 -10.13
CA SER A 151 22.22 8.66 -8.99
C SER A 151 22.77 9.73 -8.04
N VAL A 152 24.08 9.75 -7.80
CA VAL A 152 24.74 10.81 -7.02
C VAL A 152 24.69 12.16 -7.75
N GLU A 153 24.84 12.17 -9.06
CA GLU A 153 24.70 13.41 -9.87
C GLU A 153 23.25 13.93 -9.83
N LEU A 154 22.24 13.06 -9.93
CA LEU A 154 20.84 13.45 -9.75
C LEU A 154 20.62 14.10 -8.37
N GLU A 155 21.17 13.52 -7.31
CA GLU A 155 21.04 14.06 -5.95
C GLU A 155 21.59 15.50 -5.85
N LYS A 156 22.71 15.81 -6.49
CA LYS A 156 23.22 17.17 -6.54
C LYS A 156 22.27 18.14 -7.22
N VAL A 157 21.61 17.71 -8.31
CA VAL A 157 20.60 18.52 -8.99
C VAL A 157 19.35 18.67 -8.11
N ARG A 158 18.95 17.60 -7.43
CA ARG A 158 17.78 17.58 -6.55
C ARG A 158 17.93 18.60 -5.41
N ILE A 159 19.01 18.56 -4.66
CA ILE A 159 19.23 19.47 -3.53
C ILE A 159 19.38 20.95 -3.93
N ALA A 160 19.66 21.21 -5.21
CA ALA A 160 19.81 22.57 -5.74
C ALA A 160 18.47 23.24 -6.10
N VAL A 161 17.34 22.50 -6.08
CA VAL A 161 16.01 23.04 -6.37
C VAL A 161 15.12 23.02 -5.13
N PRO A 162 14.16 23.95 -5.02
CA PRO A 162 13.21 23.92 -3.90
C PRO A 162 12.37 22.65 -3.88
N HIS A 163 12.13 22.11 -2.70
CA HIS A 163 11.27 20.95 -2.49
C HIS A 163 10.05 21.32 -1.69
N ILE A 164 8.90 20.70 -2.00
CA ILE A 164 7.72 20.75 -1.15
C ILE A 164 7.94 19.78 0.03
N ALA A 165 7.60 20.22 1.23
CA ALA A 165 7.74 19.39 2.44
C ALA A 165 6.72 18.24 2.46
N PHE A 166 5.51 18.50 1.99
CA PHE A 166 4.41 17.53 1.96
C PHE A 166 3.66 17.62 0.64
N VAL A 167 3.38 16.45 0.04
CA VAL A 167 2.54 16.36 -1.16
C VAL A 167 1.08 16.28 -0.69
N GLN A 168 0.36 17.40 -0.77
CA GLN A 168 -1.03 17.51 -0.34
C GLN A 168 -1.87 18.23 -1.39
N LYS A 169 -3.11 17.77 -1.58
CA LYS A 169 -4.06 18.41 -2.49
C LYS A 169 -5.45 18.47 -1.86
N ASN A 170 -6.03 19.68 -1.78
CA ASN A 170 -7.36 19.91 -1.20
C ASN A 170 -7.49 19.30 0.21
N CYS A 171 -6.52 19.51 1.08
CA CYS A 171 -6.54 19.01 2.45
C CYS A 171 -6.78 20.14 3.44
N GLU A 172 -7.55 19.86 4.48
CA GLU A 172 -7.88 20.78 5.56
C GLU A 172 -7.41 20.20 6.90
N HIS A 173 -6.71 20.99 7.72
CA HIS A 173 -6.22 20.60 9.04
C HIS A 173 -5.54 19.20 9.07
N SER A 174 -4.70 18.95 8.09
CA SER A 174 -4.09 17.61 7.92
C SER A 174 -2.58 17.66 7.87
N VAL A 175 -1.93 16.65 8.43
CA VAL A 175 -0.47 16.44 8.43
C VAL A 175 -0.16 15.07 7.87
N GLY A 176 0.54 15.04 6.75
CA GLY A 176 0.89 13.81 6.03
C GLY A 176 1.42 14.09 4.65
N SER A 177 1.75 13.07 3.88
CA SER A 177 2.23 13.24 2.51
C SER A 177 1.56 12.27 1.54
N TYR A 178 1.41 12.70 0.27
CA TYR A 178 0.62 12.01 -0.73
C TYR A 178 -0.85 11.82 -0.30
N ILE A 179 -1.42 12.89 0.27
CA ILE A 179 -2.82 12.91 0.71
C ILE A 179 -3.66 13.87 -0.14
N GLN A 180 -4.87 13.46 -0.48
CA GLN A 180 -5.78 14.25 -1.31
C GLN A 180 -7.20 14.23 -0.76
N ASN A 181 -7.89 15.39 -0.77
CA ASN A 181 -9.26 15.56 -0.28
C ASN A 181 -9.46 15.03 1.15
N CYS A 182 -8.48 15.27 2.03
CA CYS A 182 -8.51 14.80 3.41
C CYS A 182 -8.81 15.96 4.38
N LYS A 183 -9.50 15.64 5.48
CA LYS A 183 -9.84 16.59 6.53
C LYS A 183 -9.54 15.99 7.91
N ASN A 184 -8.90 16.79 8.78
CA ASN A 184 -8.51 16.37 10.13
C ASN A 184 -7.70 15.06 10.16
N CYS A 185 -6.78 14.88 9.21
CA CYS A 185 -5.98 13.65 9.10
C CYS A 185 -4.55 13.91 9.59
N PHE A 186 -4.07 13.13 10.56
CA PHE A 186 -2.76 13.32 11.19
C PHE A 186 -1.85 12.11 11.01
N TYR A 187 -0.62 12.36 10.53
CA TYR A 187 0.39 11.32 10.25
C TYR A 187 -0.12 10.25 9.28
N CYS A 188 -0.76 10.71 8.21
CA CYS A 188 -1.39 9.87 7.21
C CYS A 188 -0.62 9.92 5.88
N PHE A 189 -0.53 8.79 5.17
CA PHE A 189 0.27 8.66 3.96
C PHE A 189 -0.47 7.86 2.86
N ASN A 190 -0.38 8.36 1.62
CA ASN A 190 -0.99 7.72 0.44
C ASN A 190 -2.52 7.55 0.60
N MET A 191 -3.22 8.64 0.87
CA MET A 191 -4.65 8.60 1.17
C MET A 191 -5.48 9.53 0.30
N THR A 192 -6.72 9.13 0.08
CA THR A 192 -7.69 9.95 -0.67
C THR A 192 -9.05 9.93 0.01
N SER A 193 -9.68 11.13 0.15
CA SER A 193 -11.05 11.30 0.65
C SER A 193 -11.28 10.75 2.06
N CYS A 194 -10.38 11.05 3.00
CA CYS A 194 -10.46 10.59 4.37
C CYS A 194 -10.79 11.74 5.35
N GLU A 195 -11.48 11.44 6.44
CA GLU A 195 -11.90 12.39 7.47
C GLU A 195 -11.68 11.83 8.87
N ASP A 196 -11.17 12.68 9.78
CA ASP A 196 -10.96 12.35 11.21
C ASP A 196 -10.12 11.08 11.44
N CYS A 197 -8.99 10.98 10.73
CA CYS A 197 -8.12 9.82 10.75
C CYS A 197 -6.72 10.12 11.29
N SER A 198 -6.08 9.13 11.92
CA SER A 198 -4.70 9.26 12.39
C SER A 198 -3.90 7.97 12.20
N TYR A 199 -2.62 8.11 11.78
CA TYR A 199 -1.70 6.99 11.57
C TYR A 199 -2.20 5.96 10.57
N LEU A 200 -2.79 6.45 9.46
CA LEU A 200 -3.25 5.59 8.37
C LEU A 200 -2.30 5.61 7.18
N LYS A 201 -2.21 4.48 6.52
CA LYS A 201 -1.45 4.34 5.28
C LYS A 201 -2.26 3.61 4.22
N ARG A 202 -2.31 4.20 2.99
CA ARG A 202 -3.00 3.61 1.82
C ARG A 202 -4.50 3.41 2.02
N ALA A 203 -5.18 4.50 2.31
CA ALA A 203 -6.61 4.50 2.58
C ALA A 203 -7.39 5.33 1.55
N ASN A 204 -8.57 4.87 1.19
CA ASN A 204 -9.53 5.62 0.39
C ASN A 204 -10.89 5.61 1.08
N GLU A 205 -11.56 6.77 1.13
CA GLU A 205 -12.90 6.93 1.70
C GLU A 205 -13.05 6.35 3.12
N VAL A 206 -12.14 6.78 4.03
CA VAL A 206 -12.12 6.29 5.41
C VAL A 206 -12.46 7.40 6.39
N LYS A 207 -13.26 7.07 7.42
CA LYS A 207 -13.63 7.99 8.50
C LYS A 207 -13.36 7.41 9.88
N ASP A 208 -13.14 8.32 10.85
CA ASP A 208 -13.08 7.98 12.29
C ASP A 208 -12.20 6.76 12.59
N SER A 209 -10.98 6.73 12.03
CA SER A 209 -10.15 5.53 12.08
C SER A 209 -8.70 5.85 12.51
N ILE A 210 -8.09 4.90 13.25
CA ILE A 210 -6.75 5.07 13.82
C ILE A 210 -5.93 3.78 13.67
N ASP A 211 -4.63 3.94 13.38
CA ASP A 211 -3.64 2.84 13.32
C ASP A 211 -4.02 1.71 12.34
N CYS A 212 -4.32 2.09 11.10
CA CYS A 212 -4.70 1.12 10.07
C CYS A 212 -3.81 1.20 8.83
N ASP A 213 -3.60 0.06 8.17
CA ASP A 213 -2.82 -0.02 6.94
C ASP A 213 -3.56 -0.80 5.85
N ASN A 214 -3.42 -0.36 4.61
CA ASN A 214 -3.92 -1.03 3.41
C ASN A 214 -5.44 -1.28 3.42
N ILE A 215 -6.22 -0.20 3.58
CA ILE A 215 -7.66 -0.31 3.84
C ILE A 215 -8.47 -0.60 2.55
N GLY A 216 -7.97 -0.23 1.39
CA GLY A 216 -8.62 -0.51 0.09
C GLY A 216 -9.51 0.61 -0.42
N TYR A 217 -10.41 0.28 -1.37
CA TYR A 217 -11.18 1.25 -2.15
C TYR A 217 -12.64 1.40 -1.69
N ASP A 218 -13.16 0.48 -0.90
CA ASP A 218 -14.54 0.55 -0.44
C ASP A 218 -14.64 1.38 0.85
N PRO A 219 -15.71 2.17 1.03
CA PRO A 219 -15.87 3.02 2.20
C PRO A 219 -15.75 2.24 3.52
N SER A 220 -15.01 2.82 4.45
CA SER A 220 -14.77 2.20 5.75
C SER A 220 -14.83 3.23 6.88
N GLU A 221 -15.27 2.82 8.05
CA GLU A 221 -15.35 3.70 9.22
C GLU A 221 -15.16 2.96 10.54
N LEU A 222 -14.76 3.69 11.57
CA LEU A 222 -14.59 3.16 12.93
C LEU A 222 -13.60 1.99 12.98
N LEU A 223 -12.44 2.16 12.36
CA LEU A 223 -11.38 1.15 12.34
C LEU A 223 -10.30 1.48 13.36
N TYR A 224 -9.86 0.47 14.10
CA TYR A 224 -8.76 0.60 15.04
C TYR A 224 -7.82 -0.61 14.96
N GLU A 225 -6.50 -0.36 14.85
CA GLU A 225 -5.45 -1.40 14.74
C GLU A 225 -5.83 -2.54 13.78
N SER A 226 -6.19 -2.18 12.54
CA SER A 226 -6.66 -3.16 11.57
C SER A 226 -5.90 -3.07 10.25
N ILE A 227 -5.65 -4.21 9.61
CA ILE A 227 -4.81 -4.33 8.42
C ILE A 227 -5.55 -5.07 7.30
N GLY A 228 -5.47 -4.55 6.07
CA GLY A 228 -6.01 -5.23 4.89
C GLY A 228 -7.54 -5.27 4.86
N ILE A 229 -8.18 -4.13 5.15
CA ILE A 229 -9.63 -3.99 5.13
C ILE A 229 -10.06 -3.45 3.76
N ASN A 230 -11.03 -4.08 3.13
CA ASN A 230 -11.67 -3.58 1.92
C ASN A 230 -13.17 -3.47 2.16
N GLY A 231 -13.59 -2.31 2.67
CA GLY A 231 -14.97 -2.04 3.07
C GLY A 231 -15.38 -2.69 4.39
N GLY A 232 -15.66 -1.86 5.39
CA GLY A 232 -16.13 -2.36 6.67
C GLY A 232 -16.37 -1.29 7.72
N THR A 233 -17.13 -1.63 8.72
CA THR A 233 -17.52 -0.74 9.80
C THR A 233 -17.26 -1.36 11.16
N ASN A 234 -16.65 -0.61 12.08
CA ASN A 234 -16.39 -1.04 13.46
C ASN A 234 -15.52 -2.31 13.54
N PHE A 235 -14.27 -2.19 13.02
CA PHE A 235 -13.27 -3.24 13.15
C PHE A 235 -12.22 -2.86 14.19
N ASN A 236 -11.93 -3.76 15.09
CA ASN A 236 -10.87 -3.60 16.09
C ASN A 236 -9.95 -4.82 16.09
N PHE A 237 -8.66 -4.61 15.88
CA PHE A 237 -7.65 -5.69 15.87
C PHE A 237 -7.96 -6.77 14.81
N CYS A 238 -8.29 -6.35 13.59
CA CYS A 238 -8.68 -7.26 12.51
C CYS A 238 -7.60 -7.34 11.43
N PHE A 239 -7.46 -8.53 10.85
CA PHE A 239 -6.55 -8.79 9.74
C PHE A 239 -7.29 -9.37 8.54
N ALA A 240 -7.18 -8.70 7.37
CA ALA A 240 -7.75 -9.16 6.10
C ALA A 240 -9.24 -9.51 6.19
N CYS A 241 -10.06 -8.57 6.68
CA CYS A 241 -11.51 -8.72 6.81
C CYS A 241 -12.22 -7.78 5.82
N TRP A 242 -13.13 -8.30 4.99
CA TRP A 242 -13.80 -7.54 3.93
C TRP A 242 -15.32 -7.59 4.03
N HIS A 243 -15.97 -6.47 3.66
CA HIS A 243 -17.45 -6.36 3.56
C HIS A 243 -18.17 -6.85 4.80
N SER A 244 -17.68 -6.48 5.95
CA SER A 244 -18.16 -6.97 7.26
C SER A 244 -18.43 -5.81 8.21
N SER A 245 -19.07 -6.09 9.35
CA SER A 245 -19.27 -5.11 10.42
C SER A 245 -19.14 -5.75 11.81
N ASP A 246 -18.78 -4.90 12.78
CA ASP A 246 -18.70 -5.31 14.20
C ASP A 246 -17.80 -6.52 14.42
N LEU A 247 -16.56 -6.40 13.95
CA LEU A 247 -15.53 -7.43 14.10
C LEU A 247 -14.49 -7.03 15.14
N GLU A 248 -14.09 -7.97 15.98
CA GLU A 248 -13.02 -7.75 16.95
C GLU A 248 -12.13 -8.99 17.06
N TYR A 249 -10.83 -8.83 16.98
CA TYR A 249 -9.83 -9.92 16.95
C TYR A 249 -10.10 -10.96 15.85
N CYS A 250 -10.51 -10.51 14.67
CA CYS A 250 -10.85 -11.40 13.56
C CYS A 250 -9.77 -11.47 12.49
N GLU A 251 -9.59 -12.64 11.89
CA GLU A 251 -8.64 -12.89 10.81
C GLU A 251 -9.31 -13.61 9.64
N LEU A 252 -9.21 -13.04 8.41
CA LEU A 252 -9.79 -13.63 7.19
C LEU A 252 -11.30 -13.86 7.32
N VAL A 253 -12.01 -12.85 7.79
CA VAL A 253 -13.48 -12.90 7.99
C VAL A 253 -14.16 -12.00 6.96
N PHE A 254 -15.05 -12.60 6.14
CA PHE A 254 -15.64 -11.94 4.98
C PHE A 254 -17.17 -11.97 5.06
N ASN A 255 -17.83 -10.89 4.57
CA ASN A 255 -19.29 -10.81 4.48
C ASN A 255 -20.00 -11.21 5.79
N SER A 256 -19.47 -10.78 6.92
CA SER A 256 -19.84 -11.28 8.24
C SER A 256 -20.15 -10.14 9.21
N HIS A 257 -20.94 -10.44 10.24
CA HIS A 257 -21.35 -9.44 11.22
C HIS A 257 -21.27 -9.99 12.65
N HIS A 258 -20.92 -9.11 13.61
CA HIS A 258 -20.87 -9.48 15.02
C HIS A 258 -20.04 -10.74 15.29
N CYS A 259 -18.77 -10.69 14.92
CA CYS A 259 -17.82 -11.78 15.16
C CYS A 259 -16.71 -11.36 16.11
N PHE A 260 -16.36 -12.23 17.07
CA PHE A 260 -15.31 -12.00 18.05
C PHE A 260 -14.32 -13.17 18.07
N GLY A 261 -13.04 -12.91 17.80
CA GLY A 261 -12.01 -13.95 17.76
C GLY A 261 -12.24 -15.01 16.67
N CYS A 262 -12.86 -14.65 15.55
CA CYS A 262 -13.15 -15.58 14.46
C CYS A 262 -12.05 -15.62 13.41
N ILE A 263 -11.82 -16.79 12.84
CA ILE A 263 -10.75 -17.02 11.86
C ILE A 263 -11.30 -17.81 10.67
N SER A 264 -10.98 -17.31 9.44
CA SER A 264 -11.35 -17.97 8.18
C SER A 264 -12.86 -18.26 8.09
N ARG A 265 -13.67 -17.20 8.25
CA ARG A 265 -15.15 -17.28 8.18
C ARG A 265 -15.70 -16.48 7.01
N ASN A 266 -16.81 -16.94 6.49
CA ASN A 266 -17.56 -16.23 5.46
C ASN A 266 -19.06 -16.38 5.75
N HIS A 267 -19.81 -15.26 5.62
CA HIS A 267 -21.23 -15.19 5.96
C HIS A 267 -21.55 -15.65 7.40
N ALA A 268 -20.67 -15.31 8.34
CA ALA A 268 -20.87 -15.59 9.75
C ALA A 268 -21.63 -14.46 10.46
N GLU A 269 -22.39 -14.80 11.45
CA GLU A 269 -23.15 -13.85 12.27
C GLU A 269 -23.26 -14.34 13.71
N TYR A 270 -23.01 -13.47 14.68
CA TYR A 270 -23.00 -13.81 16.12
C TYR A 270 -22.11 -15.02 16.45
N GLU A 271 -20.86 -14.99 15.98
CA GLU A 271 -19.90 -16.06 16.30
C GLU A 271 -18.81 -15.57 17.26
N ILE A 272 -18.41 -16.46 18.17
CA ILE A 272 -17.22 -16.30 19.02
C ILE A 272 -16.33 -17.52 18.81
N LEU A 273 -15.07 -17.32 18.44
CA LEU A 273 -14.12 -18.42 18.15
C LEU A 273 -14.70 -19.44 17.15
N ASN A 274 -15.38 -18.97 16.12
CA ASN A 274 -16.06 -19.77 15.09
C ASN A 274 -17.26 -20.61 15.62
N ILE A 275 -17.77 -20.29 16.79
CA ILE A 275 -18.96 -20.97 17.37
C ILE A 275 -20.13 -19.99 17.34
N LYS A 276 -21.24 -20.41 16.76
CA LYS A 276 -22.49 -19.63 16.68
C LYS A 276 -23.16 -19.51 18.05
N TYR A 277 -23.67 -18.33 18.36
CA TYR A 277 -24.47 -18.02 19.56
C TYR A 277 -25.81 -17.42 19.15
N GLU A 278 -26.79 -17.48 20.06
CA GLU A 278 -27.97 -16.62 19.97
C GLU A 278 -27.56 -15.16 20.25
N LYS A 279 -28.29 -14.22 19.69
CA LYS A 279 -27.91 -12.79 19.70
C LYS A 279 -27.66 -12.28 21.12
N GLU A 280 -28.57 -12.50 22.04
CA GLU A 280 -28.46 -12.02 23.42
C GLU A 280 -27.30 -12.66 24.17
N ASP A 281 -27.06 -13.94 23.95
CA ASP A 281 -25.96 -14.71 24.56
C ASP A 281 -24.62 -14.26 23.99
N TRP A 282 -24.55 -13.89 22.69
CA TRP A 282 -23.36 -13.35 22.06
C TRP A 282 -22.91 -12.05 22.75
N PHE A 283 -23.81 -11.07 22.90
CA PHE A 283 -23.46 -9.80 23.55
C PHE A 283 -23.01 -10.01 25.00
N LYS A 284 -23.67 -10.87 25.73
CA LYS A 284 -23.29 -11.19 27.11
C LYS A 284 -21.91 -11.83 27.15
N ARG A 285 -21.66 -12.85 26.32
CA ARG A 285 -20.39 -13.58 26.33
C ARG A 285 -19.21 -12.70 25.87
N VAL A 286 -19.39 -11.85 24.87
CA VAL A 286 -18.38 -10.89 24.44
C VAL A 286 -18.03 -9.92 25.58
N ALA A 287 -19.02 -9.40 26.29
CA ALA A 287 -18.77 -8.51 27.42
C ALA A 287 -17.96 -9.20 28.54
N GLU A 288 -18.26 -10.48 28.84
CA GLU A 288 -17.50 -11.29 29.79
C GLU A 288 -16.03 -11.47 29.34
N ILE A 289 -15.80 -11.85 28.06
CA ILE A 289 -14.45 -12.03 27.50
C ILE A 289 -13.68 -10.72 27.55
N LYS A 290 -14.27 -9.60 27.20
CA LYS A 290 -13.62 -8.29 27.28
C LYS A 290 -13.21 -7.97 28.73
N GLN A 291 -14.02 -8.33 29.71
CA GLN A 291 -13.70 -8.16 31.11
C GLN A 291 -12.57 -9.11 31.56
N GLU A 292 -12.59 -10.37 31.13
CA GLU A 292 -11.51 -11.33 31.34
C GLU A 292 -10.16 -10.84 30.78
N LEU A 293 -10.18 -10.23 29.59
CA LEU A 293 -8.97 -9.69 28.94
C LEU A 293 -8.43 -8.42 29.60
N ARG A 294 -9.26 -7.62 30.24
CA ARG A 294 -8.85 -6.38 30.93
C ARG A 294 -8.00 -6.65 32.18
N GLN A 295 -8.29 -7.71 32.94
CA GLN A 295 -7.56 -8.06 34.17
C GLN A 295 -6.06 -8.27 33.94
N PRO A 296 -5.59 -9.09 32.96
CA PRO A 296 -4.19 -9.22 32.64
C PRO A 296 -3.67 -8.11 31.69
N ASN A 297 -4.47 -7.03 31.46
CA ASN A 297 -4.13 -5.95 30.54
C ASN A 297 -3.84 -6.45 29.10
N LEU A 298 -4.67 -7.37 28.61
CA LEU A 298 -4.58 -7.92 27.24
C LEU A 298 -5.64 -7.35 26.30
N TYR A 299 -6.75 -6.84 26.81
CA TYR A 299 -7.73 -6.13 26.00
C TYR A 299 -7.10 -4.87 25.40
N GLY A 300 -7.26 -4.69 24.10
CA GLY A 300 -6.63 -3.59 23.39
C GLY A 300 -5.20 -3.88 22.92
N LYS A 301 -4.74 -5.12 23.00
CA LYS A 301 -3.47 -5.55 22.41
C LYS A 301 -3.69 -6.43 21.20
N TRP A 302 -2.83 -6.29 20.21
CA TRP A 302 -2.80 -7.17 19.05
C TRP A 302 -2.58 -8.63 19.46
N LEU A 303 -3.55 -9.51 19.19
CA LEU A 303 -3.52 -10.93 19.55
C LEU A 303 -3.29 -11.84 18.34
N LEU A 304 -3.02 -11.29 17.16
CA LEU A 304 -2.76 -11.99 15.90
C LEU A 304 -1.26 -12.04 15.57
N PRO A 305 -0.43 -12.75 16.35
CA PRO A 305 0.98 -12.85 16.02
C PRO A 305 1.18 -13.61 14.71
N SER A 306 2.28 -13.34 14.02
CA SER A 306 2.71 -14.17 12.91
C SER A 306 2.83 -15.62 13.38
N THR A 307 2.36 -16.57 12.56
CA THR A 307 2.56 -18.02 12.82
C THR A 307 3.88 -18.53 12.25
N TYR A 308 4.60 -17.69 11.52
CA TYR A 308 5.92 -17.99 10.99
C TYR A 308 6.92 -16.94 11.50
N PRO A 309 8.15 -17.30 11.79
CA PRO A 309 9.23 -16.35 11.95
C PRO A 309 9.36 -15.48 10.69
N TYR A 310 9.62 -14.19 10.84
CA TYR A 310 9.82 -13.30 9.70
C TYR A 310 10.94 -13.80 8.79
N GLU A 311 11.97 -14.38 9.37
CA GLU A 311 13.15 -14.89 8.70
C GLU A 311 12.89 -16.12 7.81
N ASP A 312 11.79 -16.83 8.07
CA ASP A 312 11.37 -17.98 7.26
C ASP A 312 10.48 -17.59 6.08
N THR A 313 10.20 -16.30 5.93
CA THR A 313 9.40 -15.77 4.82
C THR A 313 10.29 -15.27 3.68
N ILE A 314 9.69 -14.91 2.55
CA ILE A 314 10.40 -14.29 1.44
C ILE A 314 10.74 -12.80 1.71
N ALA A 315 10.09 -12.18 2.70
CA ALA A 315 10.24 -10.75 2.98
C ALA A 315 11.68 -10.30 3.25
N PRO A 316 12.53 -11.02 4.02
CA PRO A 316 13.92 -10.62 4.25
C PRO A 316 14.80 -10.53 3.00
N LEU A 317 14.32 -11.03 1.86
CA LEU A 317 15.05 -10.91 0.59
C LEU A 317 14.82 -9.57 -0.11
N TYR A 318 13.79 -8.82 0.34
CA TYR A 318 13.33 -7.59 -0.33
C TYR A 318 13.19 -6.38 0.60
N PHE A 319 13.26 -6.59 1.94
CA PHE A 319 13.04 -5.51 2.93
C PHE A 319 14.09 -5.53 4.03
#